data_96565b5e78a45ebe42469cbdef848008
#
_entry.id   96565b5e78a45ebe42469cbdef848008
#
_cell.length_a   1.000
_cell.length_b   1.000
_cell.length_c   1.000
_cell.angle_alpha   90.00
_cell.angle_beta   90.00
_cell.angle_gamma   90.00
#
_symmetry.space_group_name_H-M   'P 1'
#
loop_
_entity.id
_entity.type
_entity.pdbx_description
1 polymer ?
#
loop_
_entity_poly.entity_id
_entity_poly.type
_entity_poly.pdbx_seq_one_letter_code
_entity_poly.pdbx_strand_id
1 'polypeptide(L)'
;MAINTKDFRVKTGFIARPNGHTQNAWEVGIDIGYSSVKVFGPNADIQFPSFAEKDYSEEIGTLSPEHIKYQNLDTKERWIVGASAQNSIHQSSTGYSDGSLYQRERYDTPMFAVLIDVALGLAITENEYGAIGDLPLKIQTGLPSNYLRQDRHALKEAFVGKHNFSLSVGNGQPKEFHLDISPDDVDVMEQPMGTLMSISINSDHKFIPEAKKYLNSSILILDGGHGTWDTFEISNNRVVAKKTFDDFSMRRVLEKTIEVIEERYGTVISPVAIQKCLETGTFTQKDGKFSSKNVPFGEILEEQSNLMFEAMINRLAETQDFSVYDYIVITGGTGYAWEKLIKEKLSQIEGLKFINGNQNDETLPFDFANARGYYMYLYQKNSKAKPQSDK
;
A
#
# COMPACT_ATOMS: atom_id res chain seq x y z
N MET A 1 -13.77 23.88 -2.96
CA MET A 1 -14.36 23.09 -1.85
C MET A 1 -13.22 22.79 -0.89
N ALA A 2 -13.43 22.91 0.41
CA ALA A 2 -12.38 22.54 1.36
C ALA A 2 -12.02 21.05 1.19
N ILE A 3 -10.73 20.75 1.20
CA ILE A 3 -10.21 19.39 1.05
C ILE A 3 -10.74 18.51 2.21
N ASN A 4 -11.12 17.27 1.90
CA ASN A 4 -11.45 16.30 2.93
C ASN A 4 -10.14 15.63 3.40
N THR A 5 -9.67 15.97 4.59
CA THR A 5 -8.42 15.44 5.14
C THR A 5 -8.39 13.91 5.23
N LYS A 6 -9.55 13.26 5.37
CA LYS A 6 -9.67 11.79 5.42
C LYS A 6 -9.23 11.10 4.13
N ASP A 7 -9.26 11.80 2.99
CA ASP A 7 -8.82 11.24 1.71
C ASP A 7 -7.30 11.06 1.65
N PHE A 8 -6.56 11.70 2.56
CA PHE A 8 -5.11 11.59 2.72
C PHE A 8 -4.69 10.56 3.78
N ARG A 9 -5.67 10.00 4.49
CA ARG A 9 -5.42 9.00 5.53
C ARG A 9 -5.46 7.59 4.95
N VAL A 10 -4.55 6.73 5.44
CA VAL A 10 -4.63 5.30 5.17
C VAL A 10 -5.84 4.70 5.86
N LYS A 11 -6.62 3.94 5.10
CA LYS A 11 -7.82 3.24 5.59
C LYS A 11 -7.45 1.83 6.04
N THR A 12 -8.20 1.29 6.99
CA THR A 12 -8.23 -0.14 7.29
C THR A 12 -9.48 -0.73 6.65
N GLY A 13 -9.34 -1.90 6.03
CA GLY A 13 -10.45 -2.62 5.43
C GLY A 13 -10.15 -4.11 5.36
N PHE A 14 -11.14 -4.92 5.75
CA PHE A 14 -11.12 -6.37 5.63
C PHE A 14 -12.39 -6.76 4.87
N ILE A 15 -12.26 -6.98 3.57
CA ILE A 15 -13.41 -7.23 2.70
C ILE A 15 -13.35 -8.68 2.24
N ALA A 16 -14.27 -9.51 2.73
CA ALA A 16 -14.43 -10.87 2.26
C ALA A 16 -14.98 -10.84 0.81
N ARG A 17 -14.32 -11.57 -0.12
CA ARG A 17 -14.66 -11.58 -1.55
C ARG A 17 -14.30 -12.91 -2.21
N PRO A 18 -15.12 -13.36 -3.18
CA PRO A 18 -14.85 -14.59 -3.94
C PRO A 18 -13.88 -14.35 -5.11
N ASN A 19 -12.63 -13.93 -4.83
CA ASN A 19 -11.64 -13.70 -5.87
C ASN A 19 -11.15 -15.02 -6.51
N GLY A 20 -11.24 -16.15 -5.78
CA GLY A 20 -10.89 -17.48 -6.26
C GLY A 20 -9.39 -17.78 -6.24
N HIS A 21 -9.04 -19.03 -6.53
CA HIS A 21 -7.66 -19.53 -6.63
C HIS A 21 -7.56 -20.59 -7.73
N THR A 22 -6.34 -20.94 -8.14
CA THR A 22 -6.14 -22.07 -9.05
C THR A 22 -6.28 -23.40 -8.30
N GLN A 23 -6.31 -24.51 -9.04
CA GLN A 23 -6.27 -25.84 -8.42
C GLN A 23 -4.89 -26.19 -7.83
N ASN A 24 -3.86 -25.40 -8.15
CA ASN A 24 -2.48 -25.69 -7.84
C ASN A 24 -1.92 -24.90 -6.66
N ALA A 25 -2.58 -23.83 -6.24
CA ALA A 25 -2.05 -22.93 -5.20
C ALA A 25 -3.12 -22.01 -4.62
N TRP A 26 -2.81 -21.46 -3.46
CA TRP A 26 -3.45 -20.31 -2.84
C TRP A 26 -2.58 -19.08 -3.16
N GLU A 27 -2.96 -18.35 -4.20
CA GLU A 27 -2.21 -17.21 -4.69
C GLU A 27 -2.51 -15.96 -3.88
N VAL A 28 -1.49 -15.24 -3.47
CA VAL A 28 -1.63 -13.98 -2.72
C VAL A 28 -0.71 -12.91 -3.28
N GLY A 29 -1.29 -11.76 -3.60
CA GLY A 29 -0.54 -10.54 -3.90
C GLY A 29 -0.40 -9.69 -2.65
N ILE A 30 0.83 -9.38 -2.22
CA ILE A 30 1.12 -8.57 -1.02
C ILE A 30 1.95 -7.36 -1.41
N ASP A 31 1.42 -6.17 -1.17
CA ASP A 31 2.12 -4.89 -1.33
C ASP A 31 2.34 -4.25 0.04
N ILE A 32 3.58 -4.30 0.54
CA ILE A 32 3.97 -3.66 1.81
C ILE A 32 4.54 -2.28 1.51
N GLY A 33 3.64 -1.32 1.36
CA GLY A 33 4.00 0.08 1.14
C GLY A 33 4.56 0.76 2.40
N TYR A 34 4.96 2.03 2.26
CA TYR A 34 5.41 2.85 3.39
C TYR A 34 4.27 3.29 4.32
N SER A 35 3.05 3.40 3.82
CA SER A 35 1.90 3.83 4.62
C SER A 35 0.90 2.72 4.89
N SER A 36 0.77 1.77 3.98
CA SER A 36 -0.21 0.68 4.10
C SER A 36 0.31 -0.63 3.54
N VAL A 37 -0.10 -1.70 4.19
CA VAL A 37 -0.03 -3.06 3.67
C VAL A 37 -1.33 -3.34 2.94
N LYS A 38 -1.24 -3.91 1.75
CA LYS A 38 -2.38 -4.36 0.95
C LYS A 38 -2.18 -5.82 0.57
N VAL A 39 -3.23 -6.59 0.76
CA VAL A 39 -3.26 -8.00 0.42
C VAL A 39 -4.46 -8.25 -0.49
N PHE A 40 -4.21 -8.84 -1.63
CA PHE A 40 -5.25 -9.35 -2.51
C PHE A 40 -5.13 -10.88 -2.54
N GLY A 41 -6.11 -11.55 -1.98
CA GLY A 41 -6.11 -13.01 -1.85
C GLY A 41 -7.36 -13.65 -2.45
N PRO A 42 -7.43 -14.99 -2.47
CA PRO A 42 -8.55 -15.72 -3.07
C PRO A 42 -9.90 -15.43 -2.44
N ASN A 43 -9.94 -15.10 -1.16
CA ASN A 43 -11.16 -14.95 -0.38
C ASN A 43 -11.32 -13.58 0.28
N ALA A 44 -10.32 -12.68 0.14
CA ALA A 44 -10.38 -11.37 0.77
C ALA A 44 -9.45 -10.34 0.12
N ASP A 45 -9.85 -9.07 0.24
CA ASP A 45 -9.03 -7.89 0.01
C ASP A 45 -8.81 -7.19 1.35
N ILE A 46 -7.56 -6.96 1.70
CA ILE A 46 -7.17 -6.49 3.04
C ILE A 46 -6.26 -5.28 2.90
N GLN A 47 -6.54 -4.25 3.69
CA GLN A 47 -5.68 -3.08 3.82
C GLN A 47 -5.57 -2.68 5.28
N PHE A 48 -4.36 -2.35 5.72
CA PHE A 48 -4.12 -1.76 7.04
C PHE A 48 -2.87 -0.87 7.00
N PRO A 49 -2.77 0.15 7.90
CA PRO A 49 -1.58 0.99 8.00
C PRO A 49 -0.31 0.18 8.27
N SER A 50 0.78 0.49 7.54
CA SER A 50 2.12 -0.12 7.73
C SER A 50 2.77 0.38 9.02
N PHE A 51 2.14 0.15 10.15
CA PHE A 51 2.63 0.57 11.45
C PHE A 51 2.30 -0.46 12.51
N ALA A 52 3.26 -0.73 13.40
CA ALA A 52 3.08 -1.60 14.55
C ALA A 52 3.83 -1.06 15.76
N GLU A 53 3.27 -1.23 16.93
CA GLU A 53 3.83 -0.82 18.21
C GLU A 53 3.81 -1.98 19.19
N LYS A 54 4.88 -2.12 20.00
CA LYS A 54 4.91 -3.12 21.07
C LYS A 54 3.80 -2.85 22.08
N ASP A 55 3.05 -3.90 22.40
CA ASP A 55 1.94 -3.83 23.33
C ASP A 55 2.37 -4.26 24.73
N TYR A 56 2.36 -3.30 25.63
CA TYR A 56 2.60 -3.49 27.07
C TYR A 56 1.34 -3.24 27.92
N SER A 57 0.21 -2.93 27.26
CA SER A 57 -1.03 -2.53 27.92
C SER A 57 -1.90 -3.70 28.31
N GLU A 58 -2.78 -3.47 29.28
CA GLU A 58 -3.95 -4.30 29.53
C GLU A 58 -5.17 -3.61 28.94
N GLU A 59 -5.93 -4.32 28.13
CA GLU A 59 -7.09 -3.77 27.48
C GLU A 59 -8.29 -3.77 28.38
N ILE A 60 -9.05 -2.68 28.33
CA ILE A 60 -10.30 -2.52 29.07
C ILE A 60 -11.43 -2.25 28.08
N GLY A 61 -12.43 -3.14 28.03
CA GLY A 61 -13.66 -2.94 27.27
C GLY A 61 -13.63 -3.58 25.87
N THR A 62 -14.53 -3.08 25.00
CA THR A 62 -14.70 -3.59 23.64
C THR A 62 -13.76 -2.90 22.68
N LEU A 63 -13.06 -3.68 21.87
CA LEU A 63 -12.09 -3.20 20.88
C LEU A 63 -12.79 -2.76 19.58
N SER A 64 -12.15 -1.86 18.85
CA SER A 64 -12.55 -1.55 17.48
C SER A 64 -12.52 -2.82 16.61
N PRO A 65 -13.46 -3.01 15.67
CA PRO A 65 -13.43 -4.13 14.73
C PRO A 65 -12.13 -4.23 13.92
N GLU A 66 -11.45 -3.09 13.74
CA GLU A 66 -10.20 -3.00 12.99
C GLU A 66 -8.94 -3.17 13.86
N HIS A 67 -9.11 -3.45 15.15
CA HIS A 67 -7.99 -3.62 16.08
C HIS A 67 -7.28 -4.94 15.82
N ILE A 68 -6.02 -4.88 15.41
CA ILE A 68 -5.19 -6.06 15.14
C ILE A 68 -4.21 -6.24 16.29
N LYS A 69 -4.25 -7.41 16.92
CA LYS A 69 -3.25 -7.87 17.88
C LYS A 69 -2.43 -8.97 17.28
N TYR A 70 -1.15 -8.86 17.50
CA TYR A 70 -0.17 -9.86 17.10
C TYR A 70 0.64 -10.33 18.30
N GLN A 71 0.94 -11.62 18.35
CA GLN A 71 1.92 -12.18 19.27
C GLN A 71 2.84 -13.15 18.55
N ASN A 72 4.14 -12.92 18.63
CA ASN A 72 5.14 -13.91 18.23
C ASN A 72 5.13 -15.08 19.23
N LEU A 73 4.90 -16.31 18.75
CA LEU A 73 4.79 -17.46 19.64
C LEU A 73 6.12 -17.98 20.19
N ASP A 74 7.24 -17.64 19.53
CA ASP A 74 8.58 -18.03 19.95
C ASP A 74 9.12 -17.06 21.03
N THR A 75 9.07 -15.74 20.76
CA THR A 75 9.60 -14.71 21.66
C THR A 75 8.60 -14.23 22.70
N LYS A 76 7.29 -14.49 22.51
CA LYS A 76 6.17 -13.99 23.31
C LYS A 76 5.98 -12.45 23.25
N GLU A 77 6.66 -11.78 22.35
CA GLU A 77 6.45 -10.35 22.12
C GLU A 77 5.05 -10.09 21.56
N ARG A 78 4.39 -9.07 22.09
CA ARG A 78 3.05 -8.63 21.67
C ARG A 78 3.13 -7.29 20.98
N TRP A 79 2.29 -7.11 19.94
CA TRP A 79 2.20 -5.89 19.17
C TRP A 79 0.75 -5.56 18.84
N ILE A 80 0.46 -4.26 18.79
CA ILE A 80 -0.73 -3.71 18.16
C ILE A 80 -0.33 -3.26 16.75
N VAL A 81 -1.19 -3.50 15.76
CA VAL A 81 -0.87 -3.23 14.35
C VAL A 81 -1.92 -2.35 13.70
N GLY A 82 -1.48 -1.53 12.74
CA GLY A 82 -2.35 -0.72 11.90
C GLY A 82 -2.89 0.53 12.58
N ALA A 83 -4.17 0.85 12.33
CA ALA A 83 -4.79 2.09 12.80
C ALA A 83 -4.80 2.23 14.33
N SER A 84 -4.99 1.14 15.05
CA SER A 84 -4.97 1.16 16.53
C SER A 84 -3.61 1.54 17.07
N ALA A 85 -2.53 1.01 16.48
CA ALA A 85 -1.17 1.38 16.82
C ALA A 85 -0.87 2.87 16.50
N GLN A 86 -1.32 3.38 15.35
CA GLN A 86 -1.19 4.80 15.02
C GLN A 86 -1.95 5.70 16.00
N ASN A 87 -3.14 5.26 16.44
CA ASN A 87 -4.00 6.03 17.33
C ASN A 87 -3.47 6.07 18.79
N SER A 88 -2.62 5.11 19.20
CA SER A 88 -1.99 5.10 20.52
C SER A 88 -0.90 6.17 20.69
N ILE A 89 -0.32 6.65 19.57
CA ILE A 89 0.78 7.61 19.59
C ILE A 89 0.29 9.00 20.02
N HIS A 90 1.03 9.60 20.94
CA HIS A 90 0.81 10.99 21.32
C HIS A 90 1.30 11.95 20.24
N GLN A 91 0.56 13.06 20.01
CA GLN A 91 0.85 14.05 18.96
C GLN A 91 2.30 14.55 18.98
N SER A 92 2.88 14.73 20.16
CA SER A 92 4.26 15.22 20.38
C SER A 92 5.27 14.12 20.70
N SER A 93 4.95 12.85 20.43
CA SER A 93 5.86 11.73 20.71
C SER A 93 7.05 11.77 19.76
N THR A 94 8.23 12.08 20.31
CA THR A 94 9.51 12.01 19.59
C THR A 94 10.19 10.64 19.73
N GLY A 95 9.55 9.71 20.46
CA GLY A 95 10.14 8.44 20.86
C GLY A 95 10.22 7.38 19.79
N TYR A 96 9.46 7.52 18.69
CA TYR A 96 9.62 6.72 17.51
C TYR A 96 10.51 7.47 16.54
N SER A 97 11.72 6.97 16.34
CA SER A 97 12.55 7.41 15.24
C SER A 97 11.80 7.08 13.94
N ASP A 98 11.12 8.05 13.36
CA ASP A 98 10.42 7.95 12.06
C ASP A 98 11.33 7.38 10.96
N GLY A 99 12.64 7.36 11.21
CA GLY A 99 13.66 6.78 10.38
C GLY A 99 13.42 5.32 10.02
N SER A 100 12.99 4.46 10.96
CA SER A 100 12.89 3.02 10.69
C SER A 100 11.73 2.66 9.76
N LEU A 101 10.61 3.39 9.79
CA LEU A 101 9.47 3.19 8.91
C LEU A 101 9.77 3.53 7.46
N TYR A 102 10.53 4.60 7.24
CA TYR A 102 10.80 5.17 5.93
C TYR A 102 12.21 4.87 5.43
N GLN A 103 13.01 4.11 6.23
CA GLN A 103 14.33 3.66 5.80
C GLN A 103 14.20 2.60 4.72
N ARG A 104 15.13 2.64 3.80
CA ARG A 104 15.21 1.68 2.72
C ARG A 104 15.53 0.27 3.24
N GLU A 105 16.36 0.17 4.29
CA GLU A 105 16.78 -1.07 4.94
C GLU A 105 15.73 -1.64 5.92
N ARG A 106 14.46 -1.24 5.82
CA ARG A 106 13.38 -1.64 6.75
C ARG A 106 13.09 -3.15 6.80
N TYR A 107 13.57 -3.91 5.81
CA TYR A 107 13.23 -5.34 5.64
C TYR A 107 13.71 -6.22 6.81
N ASP A 108 14.78 -5.82 7.51
CA ASP A 108 15.34 -6.54 8.65
C ASP A 108 14.80 -6.05 10.01
N THR A 109 13.82 -5.16 10.01
CA THR A 109 13.29 -4.61 11.26
C THR A 109 12.21 -5.51 11.87
N PRO A 110 12.11 -5.61 13.23
CA PRO A 110 11.07 -6.38 13.88
C PRO A 110 9.65 -5.95 13.46
N MET A 111 9.44 -4.64 13.22
CA MET A 111 8.16 -4.12 12.79
C MET A 111 7.80 -4.64 11.39
N PHE A 112 8.76 -4.71 10.45
CA PHE A 112 8.51 -5.23 9.11
C PHE A 112 8.15 -6.72 9.14
N ALA A 113 8.82 -7.52 9.98
CA ALA A 113 8.47 -8.91 10.20
C ALA A 113 7.04 -9.08 10.75
N VAL A 114 6.63 -8.23 11.71
CA VAL A 114 5.24 -8.23 12.22
C VAL A 114 4.24 -7.88 11.11
N LEU A 115 4.55 -6.91 10.24
CA LEU A 115 3.66 -6.56 9.13
C LEU A 115 3.50 -7.71 8.12
N ILE A 116 4.59 -8.45 7.85
CA ILE A 116 4.54 -9.67 7.01
C ILE A 116 3.66 -10.72 7.67
N ASP A 117 3.91 -11.07 8.92
CA ASP A 117 3.16 -12.10 9.64
C ASP A 117 1.66 -11.78 9.65
N VAL A 118 1.31 -10.51 9.93
CA VAL A 118 -0.08 -10.07 9.90
C VAL A 118 -0.68 -10.20 8.49
N ALA A 119 0.05 -9.78 7.46
CA ALA A 119 -0.42 -9.91 6.07
C ALA A 119 -0.64 -11.38 5.69
N LEU A 120 0.29 -12.26 6.04
CA LEU A 120 0.20 -13.70 5.78
C LEU A 120 -0.98 -14.34 6.53
N GLY A 121 -1.09 -14.09 7.83
CA GLY A 121 -2.16 -14.66 8.64
C GLY A 121 -3.55 -14.22 8.18
N LEU A 122 -3.71 -12.94 7.84
CA LEU A 122 -4.97 -12.43 7.30
C LEU A 122 -5.28 -13.02 5.92
N ALA A 123 -4.26 -13.19 5.05
CA ALA A 123 -4.40 -13.73 3.70
C ALA A 123 -4.90 -15.18 3.64
N ILE A 124 -4.60 -15.97 4.69
CA ILE A 124 -4.98 -17.38 4.78
C ILE A 124 -6.11 -17.64 5.79
N THR A 125 -6.66 -16.57 6.39
CA THR A 125 -7.79 -16.72 7.30
C THR A 125 -9.04 -17.16 6.53
N GLU A 126 -9.62 -18.25 6.95
CA GLU A 126 -10.85 -18.80 6.40
C GLU A 126 -12.04 -17.85 6.60
N ASN A 127 -12.86 -17.75 5.58
CA ASN A 127 -14.15 -17.06 5.60
C ASN A 127 -15.18 -17.77 4.70
N GLU A 128 -16.34 -17.16 4.47
CA GLU A 128 -17.44 -17.72 3.66
C GLU A 128 -17.07 -18.00 2.19
N TYR A 129 -15.94 -17.43 1.69
CA TYR A 129 -15.47 -17.62 0.31
C TYR A 129 -14.32 -18.63 0.19
N GLY A 130 -13.89 -19.24 1.28
CA GLY A 130 -12.96 -20.34 1.24
C GLY A 130 -11.86 -20.31 2.30
N ALA A 131 -11.12 -21.40 2.29
CA ALA A 131 -9.95 -21.65 3.15
C ALA A 131 -8.81 -22.21 2.31
N ILE A 132 -7.57 -21.97 2.74
CA ILE A 132 -6.37 -22.45 2.03
C ILE A 132 -6.30 -23.99 1.95
N GLY A 133 -6.80 -24.71 2.97
CA GLY A 133 -6.72 -26.19 3.03
C GLY A 133 -5.27 -26.67 2.89
N ASP A 134 -5.08 -27.69 2.04
CA ASP A 134 -3.75 -28.28 1.74
C ASP A 134 -3.04 -27.61 0.56
N LEU A 135 -3.57 -26.50 0.03
CA LEU A 135 -2.97 -25.80 -1.09
C LEU A 135 -1.65 -25.12 -0.69
N PRO A 136 -0.60 -25.18 -1.52
CA PRO A 136 0.60 -24.43 -1.27
C PRO A 136 0.33 -22.91 -1.38
N LEU A 137 0.79 -22.16 -0.38
CA LEU A 137 0.74 -20.70 -0.41
C LEU A 137 1.78 -20.17 -1.41
N LYS A 138 1.36 -19.35 -2.36
CA LYS A 138 2.23 -18.66 -3.30
C LYS A 138 2.07 -17.16 -3.18
N ILE A 139 3.19 -16.45 -3.03
CA ILE A 139 3.25 -15.04 -2.70
C ILE A 139 3.94 -14.28 -3.82
N GLN A 140 3.29 -13.26 -4.33
CA GLN A 140 3.90 -12.25 -5.18
C GLN A 140 3.91 -10.93 -4.42
N THR A 141 5.09 -10.32 -4.33
CA THR A 141 5.27 -8.96 -3.81
C THR A 141 6.03 -8.10 -4.81
N GLY A 142 6.30 -6.85 -4.49
CA GLY A 142 6.99 -5.96 -5.41
C GLY A 142 7.72 -4.81 -4.76
N LEU A 143 8.55 -4.17 -5.57
CA LEU A 143 9.38 -3.02 -5.22
C LEU A 143 9.28 -1.91 -6.28
N PRO A 144 9.48 -0.65 -5.89
CA PRO A 144 9.74 0.42 -6.84
C PRO A 144 10.85 0.03 -7.81
N SER A 145 10.72 0.45 -9.08
CA SER A 145 11.61 -0.03 -10.16
C SER A 145 13.10 0.21 -9.88
N ASN A 146 13.44 1.37 -9.29
CA ASN A 146 14.84 1.68 -8.97
C ASN A 146 15.41 0.84 -7.81
N TYR A 147 14.55 0.26 -6.96
CA TYR A 147 14.97 -0.49 -5.79
C TYR A 147 15.06 -2.00 -6.05
N LEU A 148 14.36 -2.51 -7.08
CA LEU A 148 14.26 -3.95 -7.33
C LEU A 148 15.61 -4.65 -7.37
N ARG A 149 16.60 -4.09 -8.09
CA ARG A 149 17.90 -4.74 -8.25
C ARG A 149 18.65 -4.89 -6.93
N GLN A 150 18.52 -3.95 -6.02
CA GLN A 150 19.30 -3.89 -4.78
C GLN A 150 18.58 -4.59 -3.64
N ASP A 151 17.25 -4.44 -3.56
CA ASP A 151 16.46 -4.81 -2.39
C ASP A 151 15.63 -6.09 -2.58
N ARG A 152 15.60 -6.64 -3.82
CA ARG A 152 14.81 -7.85 -4.13
C ARG A 152 15.12 -9.02 -3.20
N HIS A 153 16.39 -9.25 -2.92
CA HIS A 153 16.82 -10.36 -2.07
C HIS A 153 16.37 -10.12 -0.63
N ALA A 154 16.63 -8.94 -0.07
CA ALA A 154 16.25 -8.61 1.30
C ALA A 154 14.72 -8.70 1.51
N LEU A 155 13.92 -8.15 0.57
CA LEU A 155 12.47 -8.29 0.65
C LEU A 155 12.02 -9.74 0.56
N LYS A 156 12.61 -10.54 -0.34
CA LYS A 156 12.27 -11.96 -0.47
C LYS A 156 12.59 -12.73 0.80
N GLU A 157 13.79 -12.56 1.35
CA GLU A 157 14.24 -13.23 2.58
C GLU A 157 13.36 -12.86 3.79
N ALA A 158 12.80 -11.66 3.82
CA ALA A 158 11.89 -11.27 4.90
C ALA A 158 10.59 -12.10 4.94
N PHE A 159 10.20 -12.74 3.81
CA PHE A 159 9.05 -13.65 3.74
C PHE A 159 9.45 -15.12 3.93
N VAL A 160 10.71 -15.47 3.74
CA VAL A 160 11.17 -16.88 3.74
C VAL A 160 11.46 -17.35 5.15
N GLY A 161 11.08 -18.60 5.45
CA GLY A 161 11.36 -19.26 6.72
C GLY A 161 10.12 -19.57 7.54
N LYS A 162 10.35 -19.75 8.83
CA LYS A 162 9.30 -20.13 9.79
C LYS A 162 8.64 -18.89 10.40
N HIS A 163 7.32 -18.86 10.35
CA HIS A 163 6.48 -17.82 10.92
C HIS A 163 5.55 -18.45 11.96
N ASN A 164 5.84 -18.24 13.25
CA ASN A 164 5.09 -18.77 14.38
C ASN A 164 4.45 -17.62 15.16
N PHE A 165 3.17 -17.37 14.95
CA PHE A 165 2.51 -16.23 15.56
C PHE A 165 1.02 -16.50 15.83
N SER A 166 0.41 -15.63 16.60
CA SER A 166 -1.04 -15.57 16.73
C SER A 166 -1.57 -14.18 16.38
N LEU A 167 -2.77 -14.15 15.81
CA LEU A 167 -3.49 -12.94 15.48
C LEU A 167 -4.91 -12.97 16.05
N SER A 168 -5.37 -11.80 16.50
CA SER A 168 -6.80 -11.53 16.65
C SER A 168 -7.17 -10.19 16.03
N VAL A 169 -8.40 -10.11 15.50
CA VAL A 169 -8.95 -8.88 14.91
C VAL A 169 -10.22 -8.52 15.69
N GLY A 170 -10.31 -7.27 16.14
CA GLY A 170 -11.38 -6.80 16.99
C GLY A 170 -11.48 -7.59 18.29
N ASN A 171 -12.67 -8.08 18.59
CA ASN A 171 -12.94 -8.93 19.75
C ASN A 171 -12.86 -10.44 19.43
N GLY A 172 -12.30 -10.79 18.26
CA GLY A 172 -12.13 -12.19 17.85
C GLY A 172 -11.16 -12.95 18.75
N GLN A 173 -11.33 -14.26 18.82
CA GLN A 173 -10.37 -15.13 19.54
C GLN A 173 -9.05 -15.18 18.77
N PRO A 174 -7.90 -15.21 19.46
CA PRO A 174 -6.61 -15.40 18.83
C PRO A 174 -6.56 -16.72 18.03
N LYS A 175 -6.07 -16.63 16.78
CA LYS A 175 -5.77 -17.80 15.92
C LYS A 175 -4.26 -17.94 15.83
N GLU A 176 -3.76 -19.16 16.00
CA GLU A 176 -2.34 -19.48 15.83
C GLU A 176 -2.03 -19.85 14.38
N PHE A 177 -0.88 -19.44 13.91
CA PHE A 177 -0.37 -19.69 12.57
C PHE A 177 1.05 -20.26 12.67
N HIS A 178 1.29 -21.33 11.92
CA HIS A 178 2.58 -22.02 11.81
C HIS A 178 2.87 -22.22 10.33
N LEU A 179 3.64 -21.30 9.73
CA LEU A 179 3.97 -21.32 8.32
C LEU A 179 5.44 -21.65 8.15
N ASP A 180 5.78 -22.37 7.08
CA ASP A 180 7.15 -22.61 6.64
C ASP A 180 7.22 -22.25 5.14
N ILE A 181 7.70 -21.03 4.84
CA ILE A 181 7.68 -20.46 3.50
C ILE A 181 9.03 -20.70 2.83
N SER A 182 9.01 -21.45 1.74
CA SER A 182 10.22 -21.72 0.97
C SER A 182 10.56 -20.57 0.00
N PRO A 183 11.83 -20.45 -0.41
CA PRO A 183 12.20 -19.45 -1.42
C PRO A 183 11.44 -19.58 -2.74
N ASP A 184 10.93 -20.77 -3.09
CA ASP A 184 10.16 -21.00 -4.32
C ASP A 184 8.69 -20.57 -4.20
N ASP A 185 8.25 -20.21 -3.00
CA ASP A 185 6.90 -19.74 -2.73
C ASP A 185 6.77 -18.22 -2.86
N VAL A 186 7.88 -17.50 -2.95
CA VAL A 186 7.93 -16.02 -2.96
C VAL A 186 8.62 -15.52 -4.22
N ASP A 187 7.91 -14.68 -4.96
CA ASP A 187 8.46 -13.91 -6.08
C ASP A 187 8.34 -12.39 -5.84
N VAL A 188 9.29 -11.63 -6.39
CA VAL A 188 9.33 -10.16 -6.27
C VAL A 188 9.41 -9.55 -7.66
N MET A 189 8.49 -8.62 -7.99
CA MET A 189 8.46 -7.91 -9.27
C MET A 189 8.55 -6.38 -9.09
N GLU A 190 8.61 -5.66 -10.20
CA GLU A 190 8.47 -4.20 -10.19
C GLU A 190 7.00 -3.82 -9.96
N GLN A 191 6.72 -2.87 -9.07
CA GLN A 191 5.36 -2.42 -8.75
C GLN A 191 4.55 -2.03 -9.99
N PRO A 192 5.07 -1.24 -10.96
CA PRO A 192 4.28 -0.87 -12.15
C PRO A 192 3.91 -2.07 -13.05
N MET A 193 4.64 -3.17 -12.96
CA MET A 193 4.22 -4.42 -13.64
C MET A 193 2.97 -5.01 -12.99
N GLY A 194 2.84 -4.89 -11.67
CA GLY A 194 1.59 -5.22 -10.97
C GLY A 194 0.44 -4.37 -11.48
N THR A 195 0.61 -3.05 -11.56
CA THR A 195 -0.39 -2.15 -12.14
C THR A 195 -0.78 -2.57 -13.56
N LEU A 196 0.20 -2.89 -14.44
CA LEU A 196 -0.07 -3.34 -15.81
C LEU A 196 -0.90 -4.62 -15.83
N MET A 197 -0.60 -5.58 -14.97
CA MET A 197 -1.40 -6.82 -14.85
C MET A 197 -2.81 -6.53 -14.34
N SER A 198 -2.96 -5.64 -13.37
CA SER A 198 -4.26 -5.23 -12.83
C SER A 198 -5.17 -4.62 -13.90
N ILE A 199 -4.65 -3.70 -14.72
CA ILE A 199 -5.45 -3.07 -15.79
C ILE A 199 -5.69 -3.98 -16.99
N SER A 200 -4.93 -5.07 -17.14
CA SER A 200 -4.99 -5.99 -18.27
C SER A 200 -5.87 -7.22 -18.05
N ILE A 201 -6.21 -7.55 -16.80
CA ILE A 201 -6.92 -8.78 -16.41
C ILE A 201 -8.19 -8.41 -15.63
N ASN A 202 -9.34 -8.94 -16.07
CA ASN A 202 -10.62 -8.73 -15.40
C ASN A 202 -10.80 -9.64 -14.16
N SER A 203 -11.93 -9.50 -13.47
CA SER A 203 -12.26 -10.28 -12.28
C SER A 203 -12.53 -11.77 -12.56
N ASP A 204 -12.76 -12.16 -13.84
CA ASP A 204 -12.82 -13.57 -14.27
C ASP A 204 -11.44 -14.16 -14.55
N HIS A 205 -10.35 -13.50 -14.19
CA HIS A 205 -8.96 -13.87 -14.46
C HIS A 205 -8.61 -13.97 -15.96
N LYS A 206 -9.34 -13.26 -16.81
CA LYS A 206 -9.11 -13.26 -18.27
C LYS A 206 -8.51 -11.94 -18.72
N PHE A 207 -7.56 -12.02 -19.65
CA PHE A 207 -7.08 -10.82 -20.31
C PHE A 207 -8.24 -10.13 -21.03
N ILE A 208 -8.38 -8.82 -20.79
CA ILE A 208 -9.37 -8.01 -21.52
C ILE A 208 -8.93 -7.81 -22.98
N PRO A 209 -9.86 -7.55 -23.91
CA PRO A 209 -9.51 -7.32 -25.32
C PRO A 209 -8.49 -6.18 -25.52
N GLU A 210 -8.56 -5.14 -24.68
CA GLU A 210 -7.69 -3.97 -24.70
C GLU A 210 -6.26 -4.28 -24.24
N ALA A 211 -6.02 -5.35 -23.48
CA ALA A 211 -4.70 -5.70 -22.96
C ALA A 211 -3.63 -5.78 -24.05
N LYS A 212 -3.95 -6.39 -25.20
CA LYS A 212 -3.05 -6.44 -26.35
C LYS A 212 -2.77 -5.06 -26.94
N LYS A 213 -3.79 -4.19 -26.93
CA LYS A 213 -3.65 -2.81 -27.40
C LYS A 213 -2.75 -2.02 -26.46
N TYR A 214 -2.91 -2.16 -25.15
CA TYR A 214 -2.05 -1.52 -24.17
C TYR A 214 -0.57 -1.86 -24.40
N LEU A 215 -0.25 -3.14 -24.56
CA LEU A 215 1.14 -3.56 -24.80
C LEU A 215 1.74 -3.00 -26.10
N ASN A 216 0.93 -2.77 -27.13
CA ASN A 216 1.38 -2.23 -28.43
C ASN A 216 1.33 -0.70 -28.54
N SER A 217 0.85 -0.02 -27.52
CA SER A 217 0.75 1.44 -27.44
C SER A 217 1.89 2.06 -26.63
N SER A 218 1.97 3.39 -26.64
CA SER A 218 2.83 4.15 -25.74
C SER A 218 2.06 4.46 -24.46
N ILE A 219 2.49 3.87 -23.34
CA ILE A 219 1.86 4.02 -22.03
C ILE A 219 2.83 4.59 -21.03
N LEU A 220 2.35 5.56 -20.26
CA LEU A 220 3.01 6.04 -19.06
C LEU A 220 2.18 5.63 -17.83
N ILE A 221 2.77 4.82 -16.94
CA ILE A 221 2.19 4.51 -15.63
C ILE A 221 2.74 5.53 -14.64
N LEU A 222 1.84 6.20 -13.94
CA LEU A 222 2.11 7.13 -12.84
C LEU A 222 1.63 6.46 -11.55
N ASP A 223 2.56 5.88 -10.80
CA ASP A 223 2.28 5.24 -9.51
C ASP A 223 2.69 6.17 -8.37
N GLY A 224 1.72 6.95 -7.90
CA GLY A 224 1.90 7.88 -6.79
C GLY A 224 1.67 7.20 -5.45
N GLY A 225 2.75 6.75 -4.80
CA GLY A 225 2.74 6.13 -3.47
C GLY A 225 2.86 7.13 -2.32
N HIS A 226 2.87 6.61 -1.11
CA HIS A 226 3.12 7.44 0.08
C HIS A 226 4.58 7.84 0.21
N GLY A 227 5.52 6.97 -0.15
CA GLY A 227 6.95 7.19 -0.02
C GLY A 227 7.64 7.59 -1.31
N THR A 228 7.13 7.16 -2.46
CA THR A 228 7.71 7.36 -3.78
C THR A 228 6.64 7.76 -4.80
N TRP A 229 7.11 8.39 -5.87
CA TRP A 229 6.38 8.57 -7.11
C TRP A 229 7.14 7.82 -8.21
N ASP A 230 6.55 6.80 -8.77
CA ASP A 230 7.15 5.97 -9.79
C ASP A 230 6.57 6.27 -11.17
N THR A 231 7.45 6.35 -12.19
CA THR A 231 7.06 6.41 -13.59
C THR A 231 7.58 5.20 -14.33
N PHE A 232 6.74 4.63 -15.18
CA PHE A 232 7.08 3.44 -15.95
C PHE A 232 6.53 3.58 -17.37
N GLU A 233 7.42 3.60 -18.33
CA GLU A 233 7.09 3.85 -19.72
C GLU A 233 7.17 2.56 -20.52
N ILE A 234 6.09 2.25 -21.23
CA ILE A 234 5.98 1.10 -22.13
C ILE A 234 5.72 1.63 -23.53
N SER A 235 6.43 1.10 -24.52
CA SER A 235 6.16 1.33 -25.92
C SER A 235 6.49 0.08 -26.73
N ASN A 236 5.57 -0.35 -27.58
CA ASN A 236 5.73 -1.50 -28.47
C ASN A 236 6.22 -2.77 -27.73
N ASN A 237 5.54 -3.19 -26.69
CA ASN A 237 5.87 -4.34 -25.83
C ASN A 237 7.23 -4.27 -25.12
N ARG A 238 7.79 -3.07 -24.94
CA ARG A 238 9.07 -2.87 -24.28
C ARG A 238 8.96 -1.83 -23.20
N VAL A 239 9.62 -2.06 -22.09
CA VAL A 239 9.88 -1.01 -21.11
C VAL A 239 10.97 -0.11 -21.67
N VAL A 240 10.65 1.15 -21.90
CA VAL A 240 11.57 2.11 -22.53
C VAL A 240 12.22 3.04 -21.50
N ALA A 241 11.54 3.35 -20.42
CA ALA A 241 12.09 4.09 -19.31
C ALA A 241 11.38 3.75 -17.99
N LYS A 242 12.07 3.97 -16.89
CA LYS A 242 11.53 3.86 -15.53
C LYS A 242 12.30 4.76 -14.58
N LYS A 243 11.59 5.44 -13.69
CA LYS A 243 12.15 6.34 -12.69
C LYS A 243 11.36 6.26 -11.40
N THR A 244 12.06 6.43 -10.28
CA THR A 244 11.49 6.59 -8.94
C THR A 244 11.93 7.92 -8.39
N PHE A 245 10.98 8.69 -7.86
CA PHE A 245 11.21 9.99 -7.23
C PHE A 245 10.81 9.89 -5.76
N ASP A 246 11.74 10.17 -4.85
CA ASP A 246 11.51 10.16 -3.40
C ASP A 246 10.97 11.51 -2.87
N ASP A 247 11.06 12.55 -3.71
CA ASP A 247 10.71 13.93 -3.33
C ASP A 247 9.23 14.27 -3.58
N PHE A 248 8.52 13.48 -4.38
CA PHE A 248 7.14 13.73 -4.76
C PHE A 248 6.23 12.63 -4.24
N SER A 249 5.81 12.73 -2.97
CA SER A 249 5.03 11.69 -2.34
C SER A 249 4.09 12.29 -1.29
N MET A 250 3.07 11.54 -0.88
CA MET A 250 2.17 11.99 0.19
C MET A 250 2.91 12.25 1.50
N ARG A 251 3.96 11.49 1.78
CA ARG A 251 4.82 11.74 2.94
C ARG A 251 5.37 13.18 2.91
N ARG A 252 5.88 13.63 1.77
CA ARG A 252 6.42 14.99 1.63
C ARG A 252 5.36 16.07 1.79
N VAL A 253 4.14 15.84 1.28
CA VAL A 253 3.00 16.73 1.52
C VAL A 253 2.73 16.87 3.02
N LEU A 254 2.68 15.75 3.74
CA LEU A 254 2.43 15.75 5.18
C LEU A 254 3.58 16.37 5.98
N GLU A 255 4.84 16.08 5.63
CA GLU A 255 6.01 16.72 6.24
C GLU A 255 5.96 18.24 6.09
N LYS A 256 5.66 18.75 4.88
CA LYS A 256 5.51 20.19 4.65
C LYS A 256 4.31 20.79 5.39
N THR A 257 3.22 20.07 5.49
CA THR A 257 2.05 20.47 6.30
C THR A 257 2.42 20.62 7.77
N ILE A 258 3.20 19.66 8.31
CA ILE A 258 3.69 19.71 9.71
C ILE A 258 4.62 20.90 9.92
N GLU A 259 5.57 21.16 9.00
CA GLU A 259 6.47 22.30 9.06
C GLU A 259 5.67 23.63 9.15
N VAL A 260 4.67 23.82 8.30
CA VAL A 260 3.81 25.03 8.31
C VAL A 260 3.00 25.15 9.60
N ILE A 261 2.49 24.02 10.14
CA ILE A 261 1.79 24.01 11.44
C ILE A 261 2.74 24.43 12.56
N GLU A 262 3.96 23.91 12.59
CA GLU A 262 4.96 24.28 13.59
C GLU A 262 5.33 25.78 13.49
N GLU A 263 5.57 26.30 12.30
CA GLU A 263 5.90 27.71 12.07
C GLU A 263 4.76 28.65 12.49
N ARG A 264 3.50 28.34 12.11
CA ARG A 264 2.34 29.23 12.37
C ARG A 264 1.80 29.14 13.79
N TYR A 265 1.89 27.95 14.42
CA TYR A 265 1.19 27.68 15.68
C TYR A 265 2.12 27.22 16.83
N GLY A 266 3.41 27.05 16.56
CA GLY A 266 4.38 26.55 17.55
C GLY A 266 4.06 25.12 18.04
N THR A 267 3.34 24.32 17.24
CA THR A 267 2.87 22.99 17.63
C THR A 267 3.62 21.92 16.86
N VAL A 268 4.36 21.08 17.56
CA VAL A 268 5.08 19.94 16.97
C VAL A 268 4.12 18.75 16.82
N ILE A 269 4.10 18.18 15.64
CA ILE A 269 3.33 16.96 15.31
C ILE A 269 4.32 15.98 14.66
N SER A 270 4.34 14.73 15.12
CA SER A 270 5.17 13.71 14.46
C SER A 270 4.49 13.22 13.16
N PRO A 271 5.27 12.77 12.14
CA PRO A 271 4.74 12.22 10.89
C PRO A 271 3.77 11.05 11.08
N VAL A 272 3.92 10.25 12.13
CA VAL A 272 2.95 9.19 12.44
C VAL A 272 1.69 9.78 13.08
N ALA A 273 1.83 10.73 13.99
CA ALA A 273 0.69 11.32 14.69
C ALA A 273 -0.22 12.17 13.78
N ILE A 274 0.28 12.70 12.66
CA ILE A 274 -0.55 13.45 11.71
C ILE A 274 -1.66 12.56 11.09
N GLN A 275 -1.44 11.25 10.98
CA GLN A 275 -2.46 10.31 10.50
C GLN A 275 -3.74 10.37 11.36
N LYS A 276 -3.59 10.52 12.68
CA LYS A 276 -4.72 10.73 13.60
C LYS A 276 -5.38 12.10 13.39
N CYS A 277 -4.59 13.13 13.15
CA CYS A 277 -5.11 14.48 12.85
C CYS A 277 -5.89 14.52 11.54
N LEU A 278 -5.49 13.74 10.52
CA LEU A 278 -6.22 13.62 9.26
C LEU A 278 -7.65 13.06 9.44
N GLU A 279 -7.89 12.21 10.43
CA GLU A 279 -9.23 11.69 10.74
C GLU A 279 -10.21 12.79 11.18
N THR A 280 -9.73 13.73 11.99
CA THR A 280 -10.55 14.82 12.55
C THR A 280 -10.46 16.12 11.74
N GLY A 281 -9.46 16.25 10.85
CA GLY A 281 -9.12 17.49 10.16
C GLY A 281 -8.54 18.57 11.07
N THR A 282 -8.17 18.20 12.33
CA THR A 282 -7.70 19.15 13.34
C THR A 282 -6.46 18.59 14.07
N PHE A 283 -5.60 19.49 14.52
CA PHE A 283 -4.56 19.17 15.50
C PHE A 283 -4.85 19.90 16.83
N THR A 284 -4.26 19.38 17.91
CA THR A 284 -4.42 19.98 19.25
C THR A 284 -3.26 20.95 19.50
N GLN A 285 -3.60 22.26 19.61
CA GLN A 285 -2.68 23.29 20.08
C GLN A 285 -2.83 23.45 21.59
N LYS A 286 -1.74 23.30 22.33
CA LYS A 286 -1.70 23.51 23.79
C LYS A 286 -1.42 24.98 24.08
N ASP A 287 -2.17 25.54 25.03
CA ASP A 287 -1.93 26.86 25.60
C ASP A 287 -1.65 26.68 27.09
N GLY A 288 -0.36 26.46 27.39
CA GLY A 288 0.10 26.08 28.74
C GLY A 288 -0.26 24.64 29.13
N LYS A 289 -0.37 24.41 30.44
CA LYS A 289 -0.62 23.06 31.02
C LYS A 289 -2.09 22.68 31.13
N PHE A 290 -2.99 23.66 31.11
CA PHE A 290 -4.39 23.48 31.48
C PHE A 290 -5.38 23.88 30.37
N SER A 291 -4.88 24.32 29.21
CA SER A 291 -5.70 24.76 28.10
C SER A 291 -5.21 24.16 26.80
N SER A 292 -6.15 23.76 25.95
CA SER A 292 -5.88 23.31 24.59
C SER A 292 -7.08 23.60 23.70
N LYS A 293 -6.82 23.79 22.41
CA LYS A 293 -7.87 23.94 21.40
C LYS A 293 -7.55 23.08 20.17
N ASN A 294 -8.58 22.63 19.49
CA ASN A 294 -8.46 21.96 18.20
C ASN A 294 -8.45 23.01 17.07
N VAL A 295 -7.42 22.96 16.25
CA VAL A 295 -7.20 23.90 15.13
C VAL A 295 -7.34 23.13 13.82
N PRO A 296 -8.22 23.57 12.89
CA PRO A 296 -8.31 22.97 11.56
C PRO A 296 -7.08 23.26 10.73
N PHE A 297 -6.66 22.28 9.89
CA PHE A 297 -5.47 22.42 9.04
C PHE A 297 -5.72 22.00 7.59
N GLY A 298 -6.96 21.77 7.20
CA GLY A 298 -7.32 21.33 5.84
C GLY A 298 -6.82 22.30 4.75
N GLU A 299 -6.87 23.61 4.98
CA GLU A 299 -6.35 24.62 4.02
C GLU A 299 -4.83 24.54 3.86
N ILE A 300 -4.10 24.30 4.95
CA ILE A 300 -2.65 24.11 4.91
C ILE A 300 -2.32 22.85 4.10
N LEU A 301 -3.02 21.75 4.37
CA LEU A 301 -2.83 20.49 3.64
C LEU A 301 -3.11 20.65 2.14
N GLU A 302 -4.19 21.35 1.77
CA GLU A 302 -4.55 21.62 0.39
C GLU A 302 -3.48 22.45 -0.32
N GLU A 303 -3.01 23.51 0.33
CA GLU A 303 -1.93 24.36 -0.18
C GLU A 303 -0.65 23.54 -0.45
N GLN A 304 -0.20 22.74 0.55
CA GLN A 304 1.02 21.94 0.42
C GLN A 304 0.87 20.81 -0.62
N SER A 305 -0.31 20.21 -0.72
CA SER A 305 -0.62 19.21 -1.74
C SER A 305 -0.55 19.78 -3.15
N ASN A 306 -1.13 20.97 -3.38
CA ASN A 306 -1.10 21.64 -4.67
C ASN A 306 0.32 22.08 -5.07
N LEU A 307 1.09 22.62 -4.13
CA LEU A 307 2.50 23.00 -4.37
C LEU A 307 3.34 21.78 -4.76
N MET A 308 3.15 20.66 -4.07
CA MET A 308 3.87 19.42 -4.36
C MET A 308 3.45 18.84 -5.72
N PHE A 309 2.16 18.87 -6.06
CA PHE A 309 1.66 18.46 -7.37
C PHE A 309 2.30 19.27 -8.51
N GLU A 310 2.31 20.61 -8.40
CA GLU A 310 2.92 21.46 -9.43
C GLU A 310 4.43 21.22 -9.56
N ALA A 311 5.13 21.02 -8.45
CA ALA A 311 6.56 20.66 -8.49
C ALA A 311 6.77 19.30 -9.19
N MET A 312 5.97 18.31 -8.89
CA MET A 312 6.02 16.96 -9.49
C MET A 312 5.75 17.01 -11.01
N ILE A 313 4.65 17.63 -11.44
CA ILE A 313 4.28 17.65 -12.86
C ILE A 313 5.28 18.42 -13.71
N ASN A 314 5.83 19.52 -13.18
CA ASN A 314 6.88 20.29 -13.84
C ASN A 314 8.17 19.47 -13.96
N ARG A 315 8.55 18.74 -12.90
CA ARG A 315 9.72 17.84 -12.91
C ARG A 315 9.57 16.71 -13.93
N LEU A 316 8.38 16.15 -14.07
CA LEU A 316 8.10 15.16 -15.11
C LEU A 316 8.22 15.79 -16.51
N ALA A 317 7.65 16.96 -16.73
CA ALA A 317 7.69 17.65 -18.01
C ALA A 317 9.11 18.04 -18.49
N GLU A 318 10.08 18.17 -17.58
CA GLU A 318 11.50 18.38 -17.96
C GLU A 318 12.11 17.16 -18.70
N THR A 319 11.57 15.96 -18.48
CA THR A 319 12.19 14.73 -18.96
C THR A 319 11.24 13.86 -19.80
N GLN A 320 9.97 14.20 -19.85
CA GLN A 320 8.91 13.45 -20.52
C GLN A 320 8.07 14.38 -21.38
N ASP A 321 7.85 13.99 -22.61
CA ASP A 321 6.86 14.62 -23.49
C ASP A 321 5.55 13.85 -23.39
N PHE A 322 4.57 14.41 -22.70
CA PHE A 322 3.28 13.75 -22.48
C PHE A 322 2.48 13.55 -23.79
N SER A 323 2.79 14.28 -24.86
CA SER A 323 2.09 14.17 -26.13
C SER A 323 2.38 12.89 -26.90
N VAL A 324 3.43 12.14 -26.52
CA VAL A 324 3.80 10.89 -27.19
C VAL A 324 3.06 9.67 -26.65
N TYR A 325 2.29 9.81 -25.57
CA TYR A 325 1.57 8.70 -24.95
C TYR A 325 0.14 8.58 -25.47
N ASP A 326 -0.26 7.35 -25.77
CA ASP A 326 -1.66 6.99 -26.05
C ASP A 326 -2.47 6.90 -24.76
N TYR A 327 -1.80 6.45 -23.66
CA TYR A 327 -2.43 6.22 -22.36
C TYR A 327 -1.56 6.71 -21.22
N ILE A 328 -2.22 7.31 -20.24
CA ILE A 328 -1.65 7.52 -18.90
C ILE A 328 -2.44 6.70 -17.90
N VAL A 329 -1.76 5.81 -17.19
CA VAL A 329 -2.33 5.02 -16.09
C VAL A 329 -2.03 5.74 -14.79
N ILE A 330 -3.07 6.03 -14.00
CA ILE A 330 -2.94 6.69 -12.69
C ILE A 330 -3.23 5.65 -11.62
N THR A 331 -2.30 5.47 -10.68
CA THR A 331 -2.43 4.52 -9.58
C THR A 331 -1.76 5.01 -8.30
N GLY A 332 -1.94 4.27 -7.20
CA GLY A 332 -1.43 4.63 -5.89
C GLY A 332 -2.29 5.67 -5.15
N GLY A 333 -2.10 5.79 -3.85
CA GLY A 333 -2.90 6.68 -3.01
C GLY A 333 -2.68 8.16 -3.30
N THR A 334 -1.44 8.58 -3.56
CA THR A 334 -1.13 9.96 -3.99
C THR A 334 -1.62 10.20 -5.43
N GLY A 335 -1.53 9.17 -6.30
CA GLY A 335 -2.10 9.22 -7.65
C GLY A 335 -3.60 9.46 -7.62
N TYR A 336 -4.33 8.80 -6.72
CA TYR A 336 -5.76 9.07 -6.49
C TYR A 336 -6.04 10.50 -6.04
N ALA A 337 -5.30 10.98 -5.05
CA ALA A 337 -5.48 12.35 -4.53
C ALA A 337 -5.24 13.42 -5.62
N TRP A 338 -4.36 13.16 -6.57
CA TRP A 338 -4.00 14.07 -7.66
C TRP A 338 -4.63 13.73 -9.01
N GLU A 339 -5.47 12.68 -9.10
CA GLU A 339 -6.08 12.23 -10.35
C GLU A 339 -6.72 13.38 -11.14
N LYS A 340 -7.56 14.17 -10.46
CA LYS A 340 -8.25 15.32 -11.08
C LYS A 340 -7.27 16.37 -11.59
N LEU A 341 -6.25 16.70 -10.79
CA LEU A 341 -5.22 17.68 -11.16
C LEU A 341 -4.40 17.20 -12.36
N ILE A 342 -4.03 15.91 -12.40
CA ILE A 342 -3.32 15.30 -13.53
C ILE A 342 -4.17 15.40 -14.80
N LYS A 343 -5.44 14.97 -14.74
CA LYS A 343 -6.36 15.02 -15.88
C LYS A 343 -6.60 16.45 -16.39
N GLU A 344 -6.79 17.41 -15.49
CA GLU A 344 -6.94 18.82 -15.83
C GLU A 344 -5.68 19.39 -16.50
N LYS A 345 -4.50 19.12 -15.95
CA LYS A 345 -3.21 19.62 -16.48
C LYS A 345 -2.90 19.10 -17.88
N LEU A 346 -3.27 17.86 -18.16
CA LEU A 346 -2.98 17.18 -19.43
C LEU A 346 -4.19 17.16 -20.39
N SER A 347 -5.27 17.87 -20.06
CA SER A 347 -6.53 17.88 -20.82
C SER A 347 -6.42 18.40 -22.26
N GLN A 348 -5.39 19.20 -22.56
CA GLN A 348 -5.16 19.80 -23.87
C GLN A 348 -4.43 18.86 -24.86
N ILE A 349 -3.99 17.68 -24.40
CA ILE A 349 -3.30 16.71 -25.25
C ILE A 349 -4.34 15.88 -26.01
N GLU A 350 -4.42 16.12 -27.31
CA GLU A 350 -5.39 15.44 -28.18
C GLU A 350 -5.07 13.95 -28.30
N GLY A 351 -6.09 13.11 -28.16
CA GLY A 351 -5.98 11.65 -28.28
C GLY A 351 -5.50 10.92 -27.04
N LEU A 352 -4.96 11.62 -26.04
CA LEU A 352 -4.52 11.04 -24.77
C LEU A 352 -5.71 10.46 -23.97
N LYS A 353 -5.54 9.24 -23.46
CA LYS A 353 -6.55 8.56 -22.64
C LYS A 353 -6.01 8.26 -21.24
N PHE A 354 -6.88 8.44 -20.25
CA PHE A 354 -6.55 8.12 -18.86
C PHE A 354 -7.16 6.78 -18.47
N ILE A 355 -6.40 5.97 -17.77
CA ILE A 355 -6.79 4.69 -17.20
C ILE A 355 -6.53 4.74 -15.69
N ASN A 356 -7.53 4.34 -14.91
CA ASN A 356 -7.36 4.22 -13.48
C ASN A 356 -6.83 2.82 -13.13
N GLY A 357 -5.91 2.71 -12.18
CA GLY A 357 -5.29 1.44 -11.79
C GLY A 357 -6.29 0.34 -11.37
N ASN A 358 -7.50 0.76 -10.92
CA ASN A 358 -8.59 -0.12 -10.52
C ASN A 358 -9.69 -0.32 -11.60
N GLN A 359 -9.46 0.06 -12.87
CA GLN A 359 -10.49 0.05 -13.91
C GLN A 359 -11.23 -1.29 -14.11
N ASN A 360 -10.58 -2.42 -13.79
CA ASN A 360 -11.17 -3.75 -13.91
C ASN A 360 -11.85 -4.22 -12.61
N ASP A 361 -11.81 -3.40 -11.56
CA ASP A 361 -12.53 -3.60 -10.32
C ASP A 361 -12.66 -2.25 -9.58
N GLU A 362 -13.64 -1.46 -9.99
CA GLU A 362 -13.89 -0.12 -9.46
C GLU A 362 -14.32 -0.11 -7.98
N THR A 363 -14.61 -1.28 -7.41
CA THR A 363 -14.92 -1.41 -5.98
C THR A 363 -13.66 -1.36 -5.11
N LEU A 364 -12.48 -1.54 -5.71
CA LEU A 364 -11.18 -1.41 -5.05
C LEU A 364 -10.68 0.04 -5.07
N PRO A 365 -9.99 0.48 -4.03
CA PRO A 365 -9.23 1.72 -4.08
C PRO A 365 -8.11 1.65 -5.14
N PHE A 366 -7.69 2.81 -5.66
CA PHE A 366 -6.60 2.92 -6.67
C PHE A 366 -5.29 2.26 -6.22
N ASP A 367 -5.00 2.35 -4.94
CA ASP A 367 -3.76 1.84 -4.36
C ASP A 367 -3.70 0.30 -4.23
N PHE A 368 -4.80 -0.41 -4.57
CA PHE A 368 -4.81 -1.87 -4.68
C PHE A 368 -4.25 -2.39 -6.00
N ALA A 369 -4.02 -1.55 -6.99
CA ALA A 369 -3.62 -1.99 -8.33
C ALA A 369 -2.39 -2.93 -8.30
N ASN A 370 -1.38 -2.62 -7.50
CA ASN A 370 -0.19 -3.45 -7.38
C ASN A 370 -0.51 -4.82 -6.75
N ALA A 371 -1.14 -4.86 -5.58
CA ALA A 371 -1.47 -6.11 -4.89
C ALA A 371 -2.39 -7.01 -5.74
N ARG A 372 -3.44 -6.41 -6.38
CA ARG A 372 -4.32 -7.12 -7.31
C ARG A 372 -3.54 -7.65 -8.51
N GLY A 373 -2.66 -6.85 -9.10
CA GLY A 373 -1.85 -7.26 -10.23
C GLY A 373 -0.86 -8.37 -9.89
N TYR A 374 -0.28 -8.39 -8.69
CA TYR A 374 0.56 -9.47 -8.19
C TYR A 374 -0.21 -10.79 -8.12
N TYR A 375 -1.39 -10.76 -7.53
CA TYR A 375 -2.28 -11.92 -7.49
C TYR A 375 -2.67 -12.38 -8.90
N MET A 376 -3.08 -11.47 -9.79
CA MET A 376 -3.45 -11.81 -11.17
C MET A 376 -2.29 -12.44 -11.95
N TYR A 377 -1.06 -11.97 -11.73
CA TYR A 377 0.14 -12.56 -12.32
C TYR A 377 0.35 -14.00 -11.85
N LEU A 378 0.29 -14.23 -10.53
CA LEU A 378 0.42 -15.59 -9.96
C LEU A 378 -0.66 -16.53 -10.47
N TYR A 379 -1.90 -16.07 -10.49
CA TYR A 379 -3.03 -16.84 -11.01
C TYR A 379 -2.79 -17.28 -12.45
N GLN A 380 -2.34 -16.36 -13.32
CA GLN A 380 -2.01 -16.67 -14.72
C GLN A 380 -0.83 -17.65 -14.85
N LYS A 381 0.18 -17.53 -13.98
CA LYS A 381 1.35 -18.41 -13.95
C LYS A 381 0.95 -19.82 -13.54
N ASN A 382 0.19 -19.97 -12.46
CA ASN A 382 -0.18 -21.26 -11.87
C ASN A 382 -1.29 -21.97 -12.65
N SER A 383 -2.21 -21.24 -13.29
CA SER A 383 -3.25 -21.83 -14.14
C SER A 383 -2.71 -22.56 -15.37
N LYS A 384 -1.50 -22.18 -15.83
CA LYS A 384 -0.80 -22.83 -16.95
C LYS A 384 0.11 -23.98 -16.51
N ALA A 385 0.41 -24.09 -15.24
CA ALA A 385 1.19 -25.21 -14.69
C ALA A 385 0.33 -26.48 -14.78
N LYS A 386 0.94 -27.60 -15.25
CA LYS A 386 0.26 -28.89 -15.18
C LYS A 386 0.07 -29.26 -13.70
N PRO A 387 -1.07 -29.88 -13.32
CA PRO A 387 -1.23 -30.38 -11.97
C PRO A 387 -0.02 -31.26 -11.61
N GLN A 388 0.57 -31.05 -10.44
CA GLN A 388 1.56 -31.98 -9.93
C GLN A 388 0.85 -33.33 -9.78
N SER A 389 1.18 -34.30 -10.63
CA SER A 389 0.70 -35.67 -10.43
C SER A 389 1.29 -36.17 -9.12
N ASP A 390 0.40 -36.58 -8.23
CA ASP A 390 0.76 -37.26 -6.97
C ASP A 390 1.89 -38.27 -7.22
N LYS A 391 3.02 -38.03 -6.58
CA LYS A 391 4.12 -38.99 -6.50
C LYS A 391 4.10 -39.65 -5.13
#